data_59e37a702d977f1a176330f74dec91de
#
_entry.id   59e37a702d977f1a176330f74dec91de
#
_cell.length_a   1.000
_cell.length_b   1.000
_cell.length_c   1.000
_cell.angle_alpha   90.00
_cell.angle_beta   90.00
_cell.angle_gamma   90.00
#
_symmetry.space_group_name_H-M   'P 1'
#
loop_
_entity.id
_entity.type
_entity.pdbx_description
1 polymer ?
#
loop_
_entity_poly.entity_id
_entity_poly.type
_entity_poly.pdbx_seq_one_letter_code
_entity_poly.pdbx_strand_id
1 'polypeptide(L)'
;MTLRPLCLTLFLPLAACVGGNTTMQLYPLQGEIAEADPTTVISATMENVAGTSGLLKFRLPERVKCEGTWSSLTPKTVSRTKGLSLTWKKTGGEVGGETRTEARVNDGELYAVCSDGRRVQGTFVIGSGTASGTGQATDTNGNVYKLLF
;
A
#
# COMPACT_ATOMS: atom_id res chain seq x y z
N MET A 1 60.50 -14.63 23.83
CA MET A 1 59.45 -13.58 23.73
C MET A 1 58.81 -13.71 22.35
N THR A 2 57.67 -14.37 22.25
CA THR A 2 56.95 -14.61 21.00
C THR A 2 55.68 -13.80 21.01
N LEU A 3 55.65 -12.72 20.20
CA LEU A 3 54.45 -11.91 19.94
C LEU A 3 53.47 -12.70 19.08
N ARG A 4 52.30 -12.98 19.62
CA ARG A 4 51.14 -13.52 18.86
C ARG A 4 50.34 -12.34 18.27
N PRO A 5 50.06 -12.31 16.94
CA PRO A 5 49.17 -11.31 16.39
C PRO A 5 47.72 -11.67 16.73
N LEU A 6 47.02 -10.75 17.38
CA LEU A 6 45.60 -10.80 17.68
C LEU A 6 44.82 -10.39 16.39
N CYS A 7 44.27 -11.36 15.66
CA CYS A 7 43.37 -11.09 14.55
C CYS A 7 42.02 -10.59 15.08
N LEU A 8 41.84 -9.25 15.01
CA LEU A 8 40.58 -8.59 15.31
C LEU A 8 39.64 -8.72 14.07
N THR A 9 38.77 -9.72 14.07
CA THR A 9 37.73 -9.89 13.03
C THR A 9 36.65 -8.85 13.25
N LEU A 10 36.62 -7.86 12.34
CA LEU A 10 35.62 -6.80 12.29
C LEU A 10 34.33 -7.40 11.71
N PHE A 11 33.34 -7.75 12.55
CA PHE A 11 32.00 -8.11 12.16
C PHE A 11 31.24 -6.86 11.70
N LEU A 12 31.08 -6.68 10.39
CA LEU A 12 30.11 -5.71 9.86
C LEU A 12 28.71 -6.30 9.99
N PRO A 13 27.76 -5.64 10.69
CA PRO A 13 26.38 -6.03 10.65
C PRO A 13 25.82 -5.68 9.26
N LEU A 14 25.38 -6.69 8.50
CA LEU A 14 24.51 -6.47 7.31
C LEU A 14 23.18 -5.94 7.84
N ALA A 15 22.94 -4.65 7.66
CA ALA A 15 21.62 -4.07 7.82
C ALA A 15 20.71 -4.64 6.70
N ALA A 16 19.94 -5.67 7.03
CA ALA A 16 18.86 -6.14 6.18
C ALA A 16 17.84 -5.01 6.08
N CYS A 17 17.64 -4.44 4.89
CA CYS A 17 16.52 -3.58 4.59
C CYS A 17 15.24 -4.40 4.74
N VAL A 18 14.60 -4.32 5.89
CA VAL A 18 13.27 -4.89 6.13
C VAL A 18 12.29 -4.05 5.31
N GLY A 19 11.63 -4.66 4.36
CA GLY A 19 10.53 -4.02 3.61
C GLY A 19 9.53 -3.45 4.61
N GLY A 20 9.18 -2.17 4.44
CA GLY A 20 8.31 -1.47 5.39
C GLY A 20 6.95 -2.16 5.50
N ASN A 21 6.43 -2.22 6.73
CA ASN A 21 5.05 -2.65 7.00
C ASN A 21 4.20 -1.41 7.23
N THR A 22 2.93 -1.47 6.84
CA THR A 22 1.94 -0.44 7.18
C THR A 22 0.69 -1.07 7.79
N THR A 23 -0.06 -0.27 8.50
CA THR A 23 -1.32 -0.68 9.10
C THR A 23 -2.47 -0.12 8.29
N MET A 24 -3.37 -1.00 7.87
CA MET A 24 -4.67 -0.67 7.29
C MET A 24 -5.76 -0.91 8.32
N GLN A 25 -6.76 -0.05 8.36
CA GLN A 25 -7.92 -0.20 9.23
C GLN A 25 -9.16 -0.55 8.40
N LEU A 26 -9.89 -1.56 8.85
CA LEU A 26 -11.18 -1.97 8.29
C LEU A 26 -12.27 -1.55 9.25
N TYR A 27 -13.19 -0.73 8.76
CA TYR A 27 -14.37 -0.26 9.47
C TYR A 27 -15.59 -1.01 8.93
N PRO A 28 -16.24 -1.90 9.71
CA PRO A 28 -17.48 -2.55 9.29
C PRO A 28 -18.57 -1.51 9.03
N LEU A 29 -19.12 -1.50 7.82
CA LEU A 29 -20.21 -0.60 7.44
C LEU A 29 -21.56 -1.30 7.43
N GLN A 30 -21.57 -2.58 7.06
CA GLN A 30 -22.79 -3.39 6.93
C GLN A 30 -22.51 -4.85 7.30
N GLY A 31 -23.56 -5.58 7.65
CA GLY A 31 -23.52 -6.99 7.98
C GLY A 31 -23.41 -7.25 9.47
N GLU A 32 -23.32 -8.52 9.81
CA GLU A 32 -23.38 -9.03 11.19
C GLU A 32 -22.37 -8.37 12.14
N ILE A 33 -21.16 -8.11 11.66
CA ILE A 33 -20.10 -7.48 12.48
C ILE A 33 -20.45 -6.02 12.80
N ALA A 34 -20.96 -5.26 11.82
CA ALA A 34 -21.36 -3.87 12.04
C ALA A 34 -22.61 -3.75 12.92
N GLU A 35 -23.53 -4.71 12.82
CA GLU A 35 -24.74 -4.78 13.65
C GLU A 35 -24.43 -5.17 15.09
N ALA A 36 -23.46 -6.07 15.29
CA ALA A 36 -23.04 -6.49 16.64
C ALA A 36 -22.32 -5.39 17.42
N ASP A 37 -21.40 -4.67 16.76
CA ASP A 37 -20.69 -3.52 17.32
C ASP A 37 -20.26 -2.55 16.24
N PRO A 38 -21.01 -1.45 16.02
CA PRO A 38 -20.70 -0.45 15.00
C PRO A 38 -19.42 0.35 15.28
N THR A 39 -18.85 0.23 16.49
CA THR A 39 -17.59 0.92 16.85
C THR A 39 -16.36 0.07 16.63
N THR A 40 -16.53 -1.16 16.19
CA THR A 40 -15.42 -2.10 15.91
C THR A 40 -14.49 -1.52 14.83
N VAL A 41 -13.18 -1.54 15.12
CA VAL A 41 -12.13 -1.24 14.16
C VAL A 41 -11.19 -2.44 14.08
N ILE A 42 -11.02 -2.98 12.88
CA ILE A 42 -10.18 -4.13 12.63
C ILE A 42 -8.85 -3.65 12.05
N SER A 43 -7.75 -3.91 12.75
CA SER A 43 -6.41 -3.56 12.27
C SER A 43 -5.84 -4.68 11.41
N ALA A 44 -5.38 -4.35 10.21
CA ALA A 44 -4.68 -5.24 9.30
C ALA A 44 -3.24 -4.78 9.08
N THR A 45 -2.32 -5.71 9.01
CA THR A 45 -0.92 -5.45 8.67
C THR A 45 -0.70 -5.80 7.21
N MET A 46 -0.20 -4.84 6.43
CA MET A 46 0.29 -5.02 5.07
C MET A 46 1.81 -5.05 5.10
N GLU A 47 2.40 -6.13 4.63
CA GLU A 47 3.85 -6.30 4.52
C GLU A 47 4.34 -5.87 3.13
N ASN A 48 5.60 -5.47 3.03
CA ASN A 48 6.28 -5.09 1.78
C ASN A 48 5.64 -3.91 1.03
N VAL A 49 5.20 -2.88 1.74
CA VAL A 49 4.53 -1.70 1.14
C VAL A 49 5.42 -0.86 0.22
N ALA A 50 6.72 -1.08 0.21
CA ALA A 50 7.63 -0.50 -0.77
C ALA A 50 7.56 -1.20 -2.15
N GLY A 51 6.95 -2.39 -2.21
CA GLY A 51 6.72 -3.16 -3.44
C GLY A 51 5.34 -2.90 -4.05
N THR A 52 5.02 -3.68 -5.05
CA THR A 52 3.71 -3.68 -5.73
C THR A 52 2.77 -4.76 -5.22
N SER A 53 3.23 -5.61 -4.30
CA SER A 53 2.45 -6.67 -3.68
C SER A 53 3.10 -7.14 -2.37
N GLY A 54 2.31 -7.72 -1.49
CA GLY A 54 2.79 -8.22 -0.22
C GLY A 54 1.75 -9.08 0.50
N LEU A 55 2.09 -9.48 1.72
CA LEU A 55 1.19 -10.23 2.59
C LEU A 55 0.24 -9.28 3.31
N LEU A 56 -0.97 -9.78 3.57
CA LEU A 56 -2.01 -9.12 4.34
C LEU A 56 -2.43 -10.03 5.48
N LYS A 57 -2.44 -9.51 6.71
CA LYS A 57 -2.84 -10.26 7.91
C LYS A 57 -3.73 -9.41 8.80
N PHE A 58 -4.85 -9.97 9.25
CA PHE A 58 -5.74 -9.32 10.21
C PHE A 58 -6.54 -10.34 11.01
N ARG A 59 -7.30 -9.84 11.98
CA ARG A 59 -8.20 -10.66 12.79
C ARG A 59 -9.57 -10.01 12.83
N LEU A 60 -10.57 -10.77 12.44
CA LEU A 60 -11.97 -10.44 12.66
C LEU A 60 -12.38 -10.68 14.12
N PRO A 61 -13.54 -10.19 14.57
CA PRO A 61 -14.13 -10.56 15.86
C PRO A 61 -14.11 -12.07 16.08
N GLU A 62 -14.28 -12.51 17.32
CA GLU A 62 -14.21 -13.93 17.73
C GLU A 62 -12.84 -14.61 17.46
N ARG A 63 -11.78 -13.80 17.33
CA ARG A 63 -10.40 -14.25 17.08
C ARG A 63 -10.18 -14.99 15.75
N VAL A 64 -11.05 -14.80 14.78
CA VAL A 64 -10.92 -15.38 13.43
C VAL A 64 -9.71 -14.73 12.73
N LYS A 65 -8.70 -15.53 12.42
CA LYS A 65 -7.48 -15.07 11.73
C LYS A 65 -7.71 -15.10 10.23
N CYS A 66 -7.31 -14.02 9.55
CA CYS A 66 -7.35 -13.92 8.10
C CYS A 66 -5.95 -13.63 7.57
N GLU A 67 -5.54 -14.37 6.57
CA GLU A 67 -4.24 -14.21 5.89
C GLU A 67 -4.46 -14.19 4.39
N GLY A 68 -3.69 -13.37 3.70
CA GLY A 68 -3.83 -13.20 2.26
C GLY A 68 -2.76 -12.33 1.66
N THR A 69 -3.10 -11.73 0.52
CA THR A 69 -2.20 -10.88 -0.26
C THR A 69 -2.90 -9.60 -0.66
N TRP A 70 -2.09 -8.59 -0.92
CA TRP A 70 -2.50 -7.37 -1.58
C TRP A 70 -1.60 -7.13 -2.79
N SER A 71 -2.12 -6.44 -3.80
CA SER A 71 -1.39 -6.00 -4.97
C SER A 71 -1.83 -4.60 -5.36
N SER A 72 -0.90 -3.81 -5.87
CA SER A 72 -1.15 -2.46 -6.37
C SER A 72 -0.58 -2.33 -7.78
N LEU A 73 -1.34 -1.77 -8.68
CA LEU A 73 -0.87 -1.48 -10.02
C LEU A 73 0.12 -0.31 -9.97
N THR A 74 1.28 -0.49 -10.60
CA THR A 74 2.25 0.59 -10.74
C THR A 74 1.62 1.71 -11.56
N PRO A 75 1.71 2.99 -11.15
CA PRO A 75 1.12 4.08 -11.90
C PRO A 75 1.74 4.16 -13.28
N LYS A 76 0.93 4.08 -14.32
CA LYS A 76 1.36 4.46 -15.67
C LYS A 76 1.60 5.96 -15.67
N THR A 77 2.86 6.38 -15.78
CA THR A 77 3.22 7.76 -16.01
C THR A 77 2.76 8.14 -17.42
N VAL A 78 1.60 8.74 -17.58
CA VAL A 78 1.20 9.39 -18.82
C VAL A 78 1.76 10.81 -18.78
N SER A 79 2.97 11.00 -19.26
CA SER A 79 3.48 12.32 -19.59
C SER A 79 2.65 12.85 -20.75
N ARG A 80 1.69 13.72 -20.50
CA ARG A 80 1.08 14.54 -21.53
C ARG A 80 2.02 15.70 -21.80
N THR A 81 2.89 15.55 -22.76
CA THR A 81 3.57 16.68 -23.38
C THR A 81 2.50 17.39 -24.22
N LYS A 82 1.90 18.44 -23.69
CA LYS A 82 1.14 19.37 -24.53
C LYS A 82 2.13 20.04 -25.45
N GLY A 83 1.83 19.99 -26.74
CA GLY A 83 2.71 20.35 -27.84
C GLY A 83 3.48 21.64 -27.64
N LEU A 84 4.70 21.65 -28.16
CA LEU A 84 5.57 22.79 -28.32
C LEU A 84 4.81 23.91 -29.06
N SER A 85 4.44 24.96 -28.34
CA SER A 85 3.98 26.20 -28.95
C SER A 85 5.21 27.06 -29.26
N LEU A 86 5.65 27.05 -30.51
CA LEU A 86 6.67 27.95 -30.99
C LEU A 86 6.02 29.31 -31.29
N THR A 87 6.10 30.22 -30.34
CA THR A 87 5.72 31.62 -30.59
C THR A 87 6.97 32.37 -31.03
N TRP A 88 7.08 32.68 -32.34
CA TRP A 88 8.12 33.56 -32.87
C TRP A 88 7.86 34.99 -32.44
N LYS A 89 8.55 35.46 -31.42
CA LYS A 89 8.71 36.88 -31.15
C LYS A 89 10.02 37.34 -31.76
N LYS A 90 10.01 38.53 -32.33
CA LYS A 90 11.08 39.13 -33.12
C LYS A 90 12.44 39.35 -32.39
N THR A 91 12.53 38.87 -31.15
CA THR A 91 13.73 39.00 -30.31
C THR A 91 13.76 37.80 -29.32
N GLY A 92 14.36 36.68 -29.74
CA GLY A 92 14.65 35.54 -28.89
C GLY A 92 13.44 34.63 -28.65
N GLY A 93 13.53 33.38 -29.08
CA GLY A 93 12.51 32.35 -28.78
C GLY A 93 12.68 31.81 -27.37
N GLU A 94 11.65 31.91 -26.54
CA GLU A 94 11.56 31.21 -25.26
C GLU A 94 10.83 29.89 -25.49
N VAL A 95 11.48 28.78 -25.14
CA VAL A 95 10.86 27.44 -25.15
C VAL A 95 10.30 27.21 -23.75
N GLY A 96 9.03 27.51 -23.55
CA GLY A 96 8.32 27.21 -22.33
C GLY A 96 7.73 25.79 -22.37
N GLY A 97 8.32 24.84 -21.67
CA GLY A 97 7.76 23.54 -21.43
C GLY A 97 7.09 23.53 -20.04
N GLU A 98 5.77 23.56 -19.99
CA GLU A 98 5.03 23.38 -18.73
C GLU A 98 4.88 21.88 -18.46
N THR A 99 5.69 21.35 -17.57
CA THR A 99 5.56 19.96 -17.08
C THR A 99 4.54 19.96 -15.94
N ARG A 100 3.30 19.63 -16.24
CA ARG A 100 2.28 19.43 -15.22
C ARG A 100 2.38 18.01 -14.68
N THR A 101 2.95 17.87 -13.50
CA THR A 101 2.94 16.60 -12.76
C THR A 101 1.55 16.44 -12.12
N GLU A 102 0.71 15.61 -12.71
CA GLU A 102 -0.55 15.23 -12.07
C GLU A 102 -0.25 14.18 -11.00
N ALA A 103 -0.66 14.45 -9.76
CA ALA A 103 -0.64 13.47 -8.69
C ALA A 103 -1.51 12.27 -9.11
N ARG A 104 -0.95 11.06 -9.10
CA ARG A 104 -1.65 9.86 -9.52
C ARG A 104 -1.98 9.00 -8.33
N VAL A 105 -3.11 8.35 -8.44
CA VAL A 105 -3.54 7.31 -7.53
C VAL A 105 -3.18 5.94 -8.12
N ASN A 106 -2.85 5.00 -7.28
CA ASN A 106 -2.60 3.61 -7.62
C ASN A 106 -3.78 2.78 -7.19
N ASP A 107 -4.40 2.11 -8.13
CA ASP A 107 -5.43 1.12 -7.82
C ASP A 107 -4.78 -0.14 -7.27
N GLY A 108 -5.42 -0.77 -6.32
CA GLY A 108 -4.97 -2.02 -5.74
C GLY A 108 -6.12 -2.94 -5.37
N GLU A 109 -5.77 -4.19 -5.15
CA GLU A 109 -6.69 -5.25 -4.77
C GLU A 109 -6.15 -6.00 -3.56
N LEU A 110 -7.04 -6.53 -2.76
CA LEU A 110 -6.72 -7.42 -1.66
C LEU A 110 -7.61 -8.66 -1.69
N TYR A 111 -7.02 -9.77 -1.25
CA TYR A 111 -7.71 -11.03 -1.06
C TYR A 111 -7.16 -11.75 0.16
N ALA A 112 -8.02 -12.22 1.04
CA ALA A 112 -7.64 -12.98 2.23
C ALA A 112 -8.62 -14.13 2.49
N VAL A 113 -8.10 -15.19 3.09
CA VAL A 113 -8.88 -16.34 3.57
C VAL A 113 -8.77 -16.39 5.09
N CYS A 114 -9.89 -16.58 5.75
CA CYS A 114 -10.00 -16.64 7.19
C CYS A 114 -10.03 -18.08 7.70
N SER A 115 -9.67 -18.27 8.97
CA SER A 115 -9.61 -19.59 9.62
C SER A 115 -10.97 -20.30 9.74
N ASP A 116 -12.05 -19.57 9.60
CA ASP A 116 -13.43 -20.09 9.57
C ASP A 116 -13.96 -20.35 8.14
N GLY A 117 -13.10 -20.18 7.12
CA GLY A 117 -13.45 -20.37 5.72
C GLY A 117 -14.02 -19.15 5.01
N ARG A 118 -14.27 -18.02 5.71
CA ARG A 118 -14.64 -16.75 5.07
C ARG A 118 -13.53 -16.29 4.13
N ARG A 119 -13.92 -15.67 3.03
CA ARG A 119 -13.03 -15.01 2.08
C ARG A 119 -13.35 -13.54 2.06
N VAL A 120 -12.32 -12.72 2.17
CA VAL A 120 -12.42 -11.27 2.13
C VAL A 120 -11.74 -10.79 0.85
N GLN A 121 -12.43 -9.98 0.07
CA GLN A 121 -11.90 -9.37 -1.15
C GLN A 121 -12.23 -7.90 -1.18
N GLY A 122 -11.34 -7.09 -1.75
CA GLY A 122 -11.56 -5.65 -1.81
C GLY A 122 -10.68 -4.96 -2.82
N THR A 123 -11.02 -3.71 -3.05
CA THR A 123 -10.25 -2.79 -3.88
C THR A 123 -9.92 -1.55 -3.09
N PHE A 124 -8.80 -0.94 -3.40
CA PHE A 124 -8.35 0.29 -2.74
C PHE A 124 -7.61 1.21 -3.70
N VAL A 125 -7.51 2.46 -3.31
CA VAL A 125 -6.76 3.49 -4.03
C VAL A 125 -5.76 4.09 -3.07
N ILE A 126 -4.48 4.14 -3.45
CA ILE A 126 -3.40 4.77 -2.68
C ILE A 126 -2.93 6.01 -3.42
N GLY A 127 -2.75 7.12 -2.70
CA GLY A 127 -2.15 8.33 -3.24
C GLY A 127 -0.69 8.09 -3.61
N SER A 128 -0.31 8.50 -4.82
CA SER A 128 1.07 8.36 -5.29
C SER A 128 2.04 9.13 -4.38
N GLY A 129 3.05 8.43 -3.87
CA GLY A 129 4.05 8.99 -2.96
C GLY A 129 3.58 9.17 -1.50
N THR A 130 2.40 8.68 -1.14
CA THR A 130 1.90 8.66 0.23
C THR A 130 1.59 7.23 0.67
N ALA A 131 1.60 6.99 1.98
CA ALA A 131 1.11 5.74 2.56
C ALA A 131 -0.39 5.81 2.90
N SER A 132 -1.10 6.81 2.36
CA SER A 132 -2.51 7.06 2.64
C SER A 132 -3.39 6.58 1.50
N GLY A 133 -4.47 5.92 1.83
CA GLY A 133 -5.41 5.38 0.86
C GLY A 133 -6.77 5.08 1.45
N THR A 134 -7.71 4.78 0.58
CA THR A 134 -9.06 4.37 0.95
C THR A 134 -9.56 3.28 0.02
N GLY A 135 -10.47 2.47 0.51
CA GLY A 135 -11.04 1.39 -0.28
C GLY A 135 -12.29 0.77 0.34
N GLN A 136 -12.70 -0.32 -0.24
CA GLN A 136 -13.82 -1.12 0.24
C GLN A 136 -13.51 -2.61 0.09
N ALA A 137 -13.90 -3.39 1.07
CA ALA A 137 -13.83 -4.85 1.01
C ALA A 137 -15.17 -5.47 1.41
N THR A 138 -15.39 -6.69 0.95
CA THR A 138 -16.56 -7.50 1.32
C THR A 138 -16.09 -8.89 1.71
N ASP A 139 -16.83 -9.57 2.57
CA ASP A 139 -16.61 -10.98 2.85
C ASP A 139 -17.77 -11.87 2.35
N THR A 140 -17.54 -13.17 2.39
CA THR A 140 -18.54 -14.16 1.92
C THR A 140 -19.78 -14.27 2.82
N ASN A 141 -19.77 -13.64 4.00
CA ASN A 141 -20.93 -13.57 4.90
C ASN A 141 -21.75 -12.27 4.70
N GLY A 142 -21.36 -11.44 3.72
CA GLY A 142 -22.07 -10.21 3.37
C GLY A 142 -21.67 -8.99 4.21
N ASN A 143 -20.60 -9.08 5.02
CA ASN A 143 -20.08 -7.90 5.68
C ASN A 143 -19.37 -6.99 4.67
N VAL A 144 -19.55 -5.70 4.81
CA VAL A 144 -18.92 -4.64 4.01
C VAL A 144 -18.02 -3.81 4.92
N TYR A 145 -16.80 -3.57 4.47
CA TYR A 145 -15.78 -2.83 5.22
C TYR A 145 -15.29 -1.63 4.43
N LYS A 146 -15.14 -0.48 5.09
CA LYS A 146 -14.34 0.63 4.58
C LYS A 146 -12.89 0.41 4.96
N LEU A 147 -11.98 0.62 4.01
CA LEU A 147 -10.54 0.52 4.21
C LEU A 147 -9.95 1.92 4.32
N LEU A 148 -9.06 2.14 5.31
CA LEU A 148 -8.25 3.34 5.46
C LEU A 148 -6.81 2.97 5.79
N PHE A 149 -5.82 3.67 5.21
CA PHE A 149 -4.40 3.51 5.47
C PHE A 149 -3.80 4.81 6.00
#